data_853ed847a3705867b0a19362c88b82f2
#
_entry.id   853ed847a3705867b0a19362c88b82f2
#
_cell.length_a   1.000
_cell.length_b   1.000
_cell.length_c   1.000
_cell.angle_alpha   90.00
_cell.angle_beta   90.00
_cell.angle_gamma   90.00
#
_symmetry.space_group_name_H-M   'P 1'
#
loop_
_entity.id
_entity.type
_entity.pdbx_description
1 polymer ?
#
loop_
_entity_poly.entity_id
_entity_poly.type
_entity_poly.pdbx_seq_one_letter_code
_entity_poly.pdbx_strand_id
1 'polypeptide(L)'
;MMEEFVKTAGKESKREVQESYPLTNTQEGIFIECTANMGSTIYNIPYLLKLDNKVDLDRLAEAIDSTVEAHPYLKTRLFMDDNGNVLQKRNDGLSYKTPILNGMNRDTLVRPYMLFNEQLFRFEIYRTCDGNYLFLDLHHIVADGTSLAIIINDINRAYSGEKLEPEGYTSYDLALDNRDA
;
A
#
# COMPACT_ATOMS: atom_id res chain seq x y z
N MET A 1 -5.72 -18.05 -15.31
CA MET A 1 -5.61 -17.15 -14.15
C MET A 1 -4.28 -16.38 -14.09
N MET A 2 -3.10 -17.04 -14.13
CA MET A 2 -1.81 -16.30 -14.16
C MET A 2 -1.56 -15.51 -15.46
N GLU A 3 -2.03 -15.99 -16.61
CA GLU A 3 -1.88 -15.26 -17.89
C GLU A 3 -2.75 -14.00 -17.99
N GLU A 4 -3.86 -13.93 -17.30
CA GLU A 4 -4.73 -12.76 -17.27
C GLU A 4 -4.14 -11.65 -16.37
N PHE A 5 -3.48 -12.02 -15.27
CA PHE A 5 -2.77 -11.09 -14.37
C PHE A 5 -1.56 -10.45 -15.04
N VAL A 6 -0.79 -11.22 -15.82
CA VAL A 6 0.36 -10.70 -16.59
C VAL A 6 -0.09 -9.75 -17.74
N LYS A 7 -1.29 -9.95 -18.29
CA LYS A 7 -1.85 -9.05 -19.30
C LYS A 7 -2.33 -7.71 -18.74
N THR A 8 -2.74 -7.66 -17.47
CA THR A 8 -3.15 -6.40 -16.82
C THR A 8 -1.97 -5.55 -16.37
N ALA A 9 -0.85 -6.14 -15.99
CA ALA A 9 0.35 -5.41 -15.56
C ALA A 9 1.03 -4.54 -16.66
N GLY A 10 0.60 -4.66 -17.92
CA GLY A 10 1.09 -3.86 -19.05
C GLY A 10 0.05 -2.91 -19.65
N LYS A 11 -1.15 -2.79 -19.05
CA LYS A 11 -2.14 -1.81 -19.52
C LYS A 11 -1.82 -0.43 -18.96
N GLU A 12 -1.55 0.51 -19.83
CA GLU A 12 -1.56 1.93 -19.45
C GLU A 12 -3.01 2.35 -19.17
N SER A 13 -3.25 3.02 -18.05
CA SER A 13 -4.53 3.66 -17.81
C SER A 13 -4.74 4.76 -18.86
N LYS A 14 -5.81 4.66 -19.62
CA LYS A 14 -6.22 5.68 -20.59
C LYS A 14 -7.26 6.63 -20.00
N ARG A 15 -7.65 6.43 -18.73
CA ARG A 15 -8.69 7.21 -18.06
C ARG A 15 -8.06 8.38 -17.32
N GLU A 16 -8.71 9.52 -17.38
CA GLU A 16 -8.34 10.67 -16.56
C GLU A 16 -8.55 10.34 -15.07
N VAL A 17 -7.66 10.86 -14.23
CA VAL A 17 -7.77 10.73 -12.78
C VAL A 17 -9.06 11.39 -12.32
N GLN A 18 -9.93 10.63 -11.66
CA GLN A 18 -11.19 11.13 -11.10
C GLN A 18 -10.97 11.63 -9.67
N GLU A 19 -11.86 12.49 -9.21
CA GLU A 19 -11.86 12.97 -7.82
C GLU A 19 -12.10 11.82 -6.83
N SER A 20 -12.91 10.83 -7.22
CA SER A 20 -13.21 9.65 -6.42
C SER A 20 -13.64 8.47 -7.27
N TYR A 21 -13.52 7.28 -6.69
CA TYR A 21 -13.83 6.02 -7.33
C TYR A 21 -14.72 5.15 -6.42
N PRO A 22 -15.57 4.29 -6.99
CA PRO A 22 -16.26 3.27 -6.20
C PRO A 22 -15.28 2.26 -5.62
N LEU A 23 -15.71 1.49 -4.64
CA LEU A 23 -15.03 0.25 -4.27
C LEU A 23 -15.30 -0.83 -5.33
N THR A 24 -14.35 -1.74 -5.50
CA THR A 24 -14.61 -3.00 -6.20
C THR A 24 -15.47 -3.93 -5.31
N ASN A 25 -16.11 -4.94 -5.87
CA ASN A 25 -16.89 -5.92 -5.10
C ASN A 25 -16.06 -6.59 -3.99
N THR A 26 -14.79 -6.87 -4.26
CA THR A 26 -13.86 -7.43 -3.25
C THR A 26 -13.60 -6.44 -2.12
N GLN A 27 -13.35 -5.18 -2.45
CA GLN A 27 -13.14 -4.13 -1.45
C GLN A 27 -14.39 -3.87 -0.59
N GLU A 28 -15.58 -3.93 -1.18
CA GLU A 28 -16.85 -3.83 -0.44
C GLU A 28 -17.00 -4.96 0.58
N GLY A 29 -16.69 -6.21 0.20
CA GLY A 29 -16.72 -7.34 1.11
C GLY A 29 -15.74 -7.17 2.29
N ILE A 30 -14.50 -6.75 2.00
CA ILE A 30 -13.49 -6.46 3.04
C ILE A 30 -13.96 -5.31 3.94
N PHE A 31 -14.51 -4.24 3.37
CA PHE A 31 -15.01 -3.10 4.12
C PHE A 31 -16.11 -3.50 5.12
N ILE A 32 -17.11 -4.28 4.66
CA ILE A 32 -18.21 -4.76 5.50
C ILE A 32 -17.67 -5.59 6.68
N GLU A 33 -16.74 -6.51 6.42
CA GLU A 33 -16.18 -7.35 7.46
C GLU A 33 -15.32 -6.57 8.45
N CYS A 34 -14.51 -5.62 7.99
CA CYS A 34 -13.74 -4.74 8.86
C CYS A 34 -14.62 -3.87 9.75
N THR A 35 -15.75 -3.38 9.25
CA THR A 35 -16.68 -2.58 10.05
C THR A 35 -17.43 -3.41 11.10
N ALA A 36 -17.70 -4.68 10.79
CA ALA A 36 -18.29 -5.62 11.77
C ALA A 36 -17.29 -6.04 12.86
N ASN A 37 -15.99 -6.03 12.57
CA ASN A 37 -14.90 -6.51 13.43
C ASN A 37 -13.85 -5.41 13.67
N MET A 38 -14.28 -4.23 14.10
CA MET A 38 -13.38 -3.10 14.37
C MET A 38 -12.28 -3.50 15.36
N GLY A 39 -11.04 -3.14 15.02
CA GLY A 39 -9.87 -3.49 15.83
C GLY A 39 -9.22 -4.84 15.46
N SER A 40 -9.76 -5.58 14.48
CA SER A 40 -9.13 -6.78 13.95
C SER A 40 -7.96 -6.44 13.02
N THR A 41 -6.93 -7.30 13.05
CA THR A 41 -5.79 -7.23 12.13
C THR A 41 -5.85 -8.31 11.04
N ILE A 42 -7.00 -8.97 10.85
CA ILE A 42 -7.15 -10.10 9.91
C ILE A 42 -6.86 -9.69 8.46
N TYR A 43 -7.07 -8.42 8.12
CA TYR A 43 -6.79 -7.87 6.79
C TYR A 43 -5.48 -7.08 6.70
N ASN A 44 -4.60 -7.19 7.70
CA ASN A 44 -3.23 -6.72 7.57
C ASN A 44 -2.40 -7.72 6.76
N ILE A 45 -1.45 -7.21 5.97
CA ILE A 45 -0.43 -7.98 5.24
C ILE A 45 0.93 -7.57 5.81
N PRO A 46 1.32 -8.08 7.00
CA PRO A 46 2.57 -7.70 7.61
C PRO A 46 3.74 -8.48 7.02
N TYR A 47 4.84 -7.79 6.79
CA TYR A 47 6.11 -8.36 6.36
C TYR A 47 7.26 -7.76 7.17
N LEU A 48 8.02 -8.59 7.85
CA LEU A 48 9.17 -8.19 8.65
C LEU A 48 10.44 -8.85 8.11
N LEU A 49 11.39 -8.03 7.68
CA LEU A 49 12.68 -8.47 7.16
C LEU A 49 13.82 -7.97 8.04
N LYS A 50 14.69 -8.87 8.48
CA LYS A 50 15.97 -8.50 9.07
C LYS A 50 16.94 -8.07 7.97
N LEU A 51 17.48 -6.87 8.09
CA LEU A 51 18.38 -6.30 7.11
C LEU A 51 19.82 -6.75 7.34
N ASP A 52 20.60 -6.86 6.27
CA ASP A 52 22.05 -6.99 6.38
C ASP A 52 22.66 -5.74 7.02
N ASN A 53 23.69 -5.91 7.82
CA ASN A 53 24.36 -4.81 8.54
C ASN A 53 25.03 -3.77 7.60
N LYS A 54 25.21 -4.11 6.33
CA LYS A 54 25.76 -3.21 5.30
C LYS A 54 24.72 -2.32 4.63
N VAL A 55 23.44 -2.54 4.92
CA VAL A 55 22.35 -1.72 4.35
C VAL A 55 22.43 -0.32 4.93
N ASP A 56 22.52 0.66 4.05
CA ASP A 56 22.40 2.08 4.39
C ASP A 56 20.92 2.39 4.62
N LEU A 57 20.56 2.71 5.86
CA LEU A 57 19.16 2.89 6.26
C LEU A 57 18.55 4.19 5.71
N ASP A 58 19.36 5.25 5.57
CA ASP A 58 18.88 6.52 5.03
C ASP A 58 18.58 6.35 3.52
N ARG A 59 19.48 5.70 2.79
CA ARG A 59 19.27 5.33 1.39
C ARG A 59 18.08 4.38 1.22
N LEU A 60 17.86 3.44 2.16
CA LEU A 60 16.69 2.56 2.13
C LEU A 60 15.40 3.35 2.35
N ALA A 61 15.40 4.31 3.27
CA ALA A 61 14.25 5.18 3.50
C ALA A 61 13.91 6.00 2.24
N GLU A 62 14.91 6.58 1.57
CA GLU A 62 14.72 7.30 0.30
C GLU A 62 14.19 6.38 -0.82
N ALA A 63 14.64 5.13 -0.87
CA ALA A 63 14.16 4.14 -1.83
C ALA A 63 12.69 3.78 -1.57
N ILE A 64 12.29 3.63 -0.31
CA ILE A 64 10.89 3.39 0.07
C ILE A 64 10.03 4.61 -0.27
N ASP A 65 10.48 5.82 0.07
CA ASP A 65 9.77 7.06 -0.28
C ASP A 65 9.53 7.16 -1.79
N SER A 66 10.58 6.86 -2.59
CA SER A 66 10.49 6.86 -4.06
C SER A 66 9.53 5.79 -4.59
N THR A 67 9.47 4.63 -3.93
CA THR A 67 8.53 3.57 -4.26
C THR A 67 7.09 4.00 -3.97
N VAL A 68 6.83 4.63 -2.82
CA VAL A 68 5.49 5.16 -2.48
C VAL A 68 5.05 6.22 -3.49
N GLU A 69 5.97 7.07 -3.98
CA GLU A 69 5.65 8.06 -5.02
C GLU A 69 5.36 7.41 -6.38
N ALA A 70 6.04 6.31 -6.72
CA ALA A 70 5.80 5.56 -7.95
C ALA A 70 4.49 4.75 -7.91
N HIS A 71 3.97 4.46 -6.71
CA HIS A 71 2.72 3.73 -6.49
C HIS A 71 1.65 4.61 -5.83
N PRO A 72 1.07 5.60 -6.54
CA PRO A 72 0.11 6.54 -5.97
C PRO A 72 -1.17 5.86 -5.44
N TYR A 73 -1.48 4.64 -5.87
CA TYR A 73 -2.59 3.85 -5.31
C TYR A 73 -2.39 3.51 -3.82
N LEU A 74 -1.16 3.39 -3.34
CA LEU A 74 -0.88 3.24 -1.90
C LEU A 74 -1.42 4.41 -1.07
N LYS A 75 -1.47 5.62 -1.65
CA LYS A 75 -1.99 6.83 -0.99
C LYS A 75 -3.52 6.89 -0.99
N THR A 76 -4.21 5.79 -1.26
CA THR A 76 -5.67 5.69 -1.24
C THR A 76 -6.21 5.96 0.15
N ARG A 77 -7.30 6.74 0.21
CA ARG A 77 -8.14 6.93 1.39
C ARG A 77 -9.57 6.59 1.08
N LEU A 78 -10.24 6.00 2.06
CA LEU A 78 -11.68 5.81 2.01
C LEU A 78 -12.39 7.00 2.63
N PHE A 79 -13.57 7.30 2.14
CA PHE A 79 -14.47 8.29 2.71
C PHE A 79 -15.92 7.93 2.40
N MET A 80 -16.84 8.55 3.11
CA MET A 80 -18.27 8.40 2.87
C MET A 80 -18.80 9.68 2.22
N ASP A 81 -19.56 9.54 1.14
CA ASP A 81 -20.23 10.66 0.50
C ASP A 81 -21.50 11.08 1.27
N ASP A 82 -22.14 12.18 0.84
CA ASP A 82 -23.36 12.70 1.46
C ASP A 82 -24.56 11.75 1.34
N ASN A 83 -24.49 10.76 0.46
CA ASN A 83 -25.53 9.74 0.25
C ASN A 83 -25.27 8.47 1.09
N GLY A 84 -24.15 8.42 1.82
CA GLY A 84 -23.75 7.26 2.61
C GLY A 84 -22.99 6.19 1.84
N ASN A 85 -22.58 6.45 0.59
CA ASN A 85 -21.75 5.52 -0.18
C ASN A 85 -20.30 5.61 0.26
N VAL A 86 -19.64 4.46 0.38
CA VAL A 86 -18.20 4.39 0.63
C VAL A 86 -17.47 4.49 -0.70
N LEU A 87 -16.59 5.46 -0.79
CA LEU A 87 -15.79 5.74 -1.97
C LEU A 87 -14.30 5.75 -1.60
N GLN A 88 -13.45 5.64 -2.61
CA GLN A 88 -12.00 5.74 -2.46
C GLN A 88 -11.45 6.89 -3.32
N LYS A 89 -10.39 7.54 -2.85
CA LYS A 89 -9.70 8.60 -3.58
C LYS A 89 -8.21 8.59 -3.32
N ARG A 90 -7.46 9.10 -4.28
CA ARG A 90 -6.03 9.36 -4.12
C ARG A 90 -5.82 10.57 -3.21
N ASN A 91 -4.81 10.49 -2.36
CA ASN A 91 -4.35 11.62 -1.57
C ASN A 91 -3.02 12.14 -2.15
N ASP A 92 -3.10 12.81 -3.28
CA ASP A 92 -1.92 13.32 -4.00
C ASP A 92 -1.14 14.38 -3.20
N GLY A 93 -1.78 15.05 -2.23
CA GLY A 93 -1.13 15.99 -1.33
C GLY A 93 -0.30 15.33 -0.22
N LEU A 94 -0.31 14.01 -0.12
CA LEU A 94 0.46 13.28 0.87
C LEU A 94 1.93 13.21 0.47
N SER A 95 2.80 13.90 1.21
CA SER A 95 4.25 13.67 1.18
C SER A 95 4.59 12.57 2.18
N TYR A 96 4.97 11.40 1.70
CA TYR A 96 5.37 10.29 2.56
C TYR A 96 6.85 10.36 2.91
N LYS A 97 7.17 10.09 4.18
CA LYS A 97 8.53 9.93 4.66
C LYS A 97 8.64 8.71 5.54
N THR A 98 9.50 7.79 5.15
CA THR A 98 9.74 6.53 5.87
C THR A 98 10.41 6.81 7.21
N PRO A 99 9.77 6.47 8.34
CA PRO A 99 10.37 6.66 9.65
C PRO A 99 11.48 5.63 9.91
N ILE A 100 12.59 6.11 10.50
CA ILE A 100 13.64 5.25 11.06
C ILE A 100 13.54 5.35 12.58
N LEU A 101 13.08 4.27 13.21
CA LEU A 101 12.72 4.21 14.62
C LEU A 101 13.80 3.45 15.43
N ASN A 102 13.96 3.80 16.72
CA ASN A 102 14.84 3.11 17.64
C ASN A 102 14.04 2.16 18.52
N GLY A 103 14.46 0.91 18.58
CA GLY A 103 13.74 -0.16 19.28
C GLY A 103 12.51 -0.63 18.49
N MET A 104 12.13 -1.87 18.71
CA MET A 104 10.98 -2.50 18.07
C MET A 104 10.28 -3.39 19.11
N ASN A 105 8.98 -3.19 19.28
CA ASN A 105 8.15 -4.11 20.06
C ASN A 105 7.36 -5.01 19.09
N ARG A 106 7.73 -6.29 19.05
CA ARG A 106 7.11 -7.25 18.13
C ARG A 106 5.64 -7.52 18.44
N ASP A 107 5.24 -7.41 19.69
CA ASP A 107 3.86 -7.70 20.14
C ASP A 107 2.87 -6.61 19.69
N THR A 108 3.37 -5.40 19.41
CA THR A 108 2.56 -4.26 18.99
C THR A 108 2.88 -3.78 17.57
N LEU A 109 3.68 -4.55 16.82
CA LEU A 109 4.12 -4.17 15.50
C LEU A 109 2.95 -4.15 14.50
N VAL A 110 2.17 -5.24 14.47
CA VAL A 110 0.95 -5.31 13.67
C VAL A 110 -0.19 -4.65 14.44
N ARG A 111 -0.77 -3.61 13.85
CA ARG A 111 -1.81 -2.77 14.49
C ARG A 111 -3.04 -2.70 13.57
N PRO A 112 -4.27 -2.66 14.13
CA PRO A 112 -5.46 -2.44 13.32
C PRO A 112 -5.36 -1.14 12.50
N TYR A 113 -6.06 -1.09 11.37
CA TYR A 113 -6.25 0.12 10.58
C TYR A 113 -7.60 0.77 10.86
N MET A 114 -7.62 2.09 10.91
CA MET A 114 -8.83 2.91 10.94
C MET A 114 -9.17 3.33 9.51
N LEU A 115 -10.02 2.57 8.80
CA LEU A 115 -10.21 2.66 7.34
C LEU A 115 -10.44 4.07 6.78
N PHE A 116 -11.13 4.95 7.52
CA PHE A 116 -11.42 6.32 7.07
C PHE A 116 -10.39 7.37 7.49
N ASN A 117 -9.54 7.09 8.50
CA ASN A 117 -8.82 8.15 9.19
C ASN A 117 -7.30 8.09 9.04
N GLU A 118 -6.77 7.02 8.44
CA GLU A 118 -5.33 6.86 8.28
C GLU A 118 -4.94 6.32 6.90
N GLN A 119 -3.64 6.30 6.64
CA GLN A 119 -3.07 5.60 5.50
C GLN A 119 -3.23 4.10 5.70
N LEU A 120 -3.50 3.39 4.60
CA LEU A 120 -3.74 1.95 4.60
C LEU A 120 -2.46 1.14 4.34
N PHE A 121 -1.33 1.75 4.64
CA PHE A 121 -0.01 1.11 4.66
C PHE A 121 0.88 1.73 5.75
N ARG A 122 1.87 0.97 6.21
CA ARG A 122 2.92 1.37 7.16
C ARG A 122 4.23 0.76 6.70
N PHE A 123 5.19 1.60 6.37
CA PHE A 123 6.54 1.18 6.02
C PHE A 123 7.49 1.84 7.01
N GLU A 124 8.17 1.04 7.80
CA GLU A 124 8.93 1.49 8.95
C GLU A 124 10.29 0.78 8.99
N ILE A 125 11.36 1.50 9.29
CA ILE A 125 12.69 0.93 9.52
C ILE A 125 12.97 0.99 11.02
N TYR A 126 13.49 -0.10 11.58
CA TYR A 126 13.80 -0.20 12.99
C TYR A 126 15.29 -0.47 13.22
N ARG A 127 15.91 0.36 14.09
CA ARG A 127 17.23 0.08 14.66
C ARG A 127 17.04 -0.59 16.01
N THR A 128 17.58 -1.79 16.18
CA THR A 128 17.51 -2.54 17.44
C THR A 128 18.88 -3.02 17.87
N CYS A 129 19.00 -3.54 19.09
CA CYS A 129 20.28 -4.05 19.61
C CYS A 129 20.76 -5.34 18.89
N ASP A 130 19.86 -6.08 18.24
CA ASP A 130 20.16 -7.34 17.52
C ASP A 130 20.21 -7.19 16.00
N GLY A 131 20.06 -5.95 15.50
CA GLY A 131 20.13 -5.63 14.07
C GLY A 131 19.09 -4.62 13.61
N ASN A 132 19.08 -4.38 12.31
CA ASN A 132 18.10 -3.49 11.69
C ASN A 132 16.99 -4.29 11.00
N TYR A 133 15.80 -3.74 10.98
CA TYR A 133 14.64 -4.41 10.39
C TYR A 133 13.86 -3.44 9.50
N LEU A 134 13.33 -3.98 8.39
CA LEU A 134 12.30 -3.33 7.58
C LEU A 134 10.97 -3.99 7.90
N PHE A 135 9.99 -3.19 8.27
CA PHE A 135 8.61 -3.61 8.45
C PHE A 135 7.73 -2.96 7.39
N LEU A 136 7.01 -3.77 6.66
CA LEU A 136 5.98 -3.37 5.72
C LEU A 136 4.66 -3.95 6.18
N ASP A 137 3.63 -3.14 6.29
CA ASP A 137 2.27 -3.58 6.60
C ASP A 137 1.31 -2.86 5.66
N LEU A 138 0.47 -3.62 4.99
CA LEU A 138 -0.51 -3.15 4.02
C LEU A 138 -1.89 -3.64 4.43
N HIS A 139 -2.92 -2.84 4.22
CA HIS A 139 -4.28 -3.32 4.38
C HIS A 139 -4.77 -3.98 3.09
N HIS A 140 -5.41 -5.15 3.21
CA HIS A 140 -5.91 -5.92 2.07
C HIS A 140 -6.90 -5.18 1.17
N ILE A 141 -7.51 -4.08 1.65
CA ILE A 141 -8.42 -3.25 0.86
C ILE A 141 -7.69 -2.45 -0.25
N VAL A 142 -6.39 -2.22 -0.10
CA VAL A 142 -5.54 -1.50 -1.09
C VAL A 142 -4.43 -2.35 -1.68
N ALA A 143 -4.22 -3.57 -1.19
CA ALA A 143 -3.12 -4.43 -1.64
C ALA A 143 -3.42 -5.91 -1.44
N ASP A 144 -2.68 -6.74 -2.13
CA ASP A 144 -2.63 -8.19 -1.96
C ASP A 144 -1.18 -8.69 -1.90
N GLY A 145 -0.98 -10.00 -1.82
CA GLY A 145 0.36 -10.59 -1.78
C GLY A 145 1.19 -10.29 -3.03
N THR A 146 0.56 -10.13 -4.19
CA THR A 146 1.24 -9.75 -5.45
C THR A 146 1.70 -8.30 -5.37
N SER A 147 0.85 -7.41 -4.87
CA SER A 147 1.18 -6.00 -4.65
C SER A 147 2.40 -5.85 -3.72
N LEU A 148 2.44 -6.62 -2.62
CA LEU A 148 3.59 -6.61 -1.71
C LEU A 148 4.88 -7.04 -2.40
N ALA A 149 4.84 -8.08 -3.25
CA ALA A 149 6.00 -8.54 -4.00
C ALA A 149 6.51 -7.49 -4.99
N ILE A 150 5.61 -6.77 -5.67
CA ILE A 150 5.96 -5.66 -6.56
C ILE A 150 6.63 -4.53 -5.79
N ILE A 151 6.06 -4.12 -4.66
CA ILE A 151 6.60 -3.06 -3.80
C ILE A 151 8.01 -3.43 -3.31
N ILE A 152 8.23 -4.65 -2.82
CA ILE A 152 9.56 -5.11 -2.37
C ILE A 152 10.57 -5.07 -3.53
N ASN A 153 10.16 -5.50 -4.73
CA ASN A 153 11.02 -5.45 -5.91
C ASN A 153 11.39 -4.00 -6.26
N ASP A 154 10.42 -3.09 -6.24
CA ASP A 154 10.67 -1.69 -6.58
C ASP A 154 11.49 -0.96 -5.52
N ILE A 155 11.33 -1.29 -4.23
CA ILE A 155 12.25 -0.81 -3.18
C ILE A 155 13.69 -1.25 -3.49
N ASN A 156 13.93 -2.50 -3.90
CA ASN A 156 15.26 -2.98 -4.25
C ASN A 156 15.83 -2.27 -5.49
N ARG A 157 15.02 -2.03 -6.51
CA ARG A 157 15.41 -1.28 -7.72
C ARG A 157 15.76 0.17 -7.39
N ALA A 158 14.92 0.85 -6.61
CA ALA A 158 15.18 2.22 -6.14
C ALA A 158 16.43 2.29 -5.26
N TYR A 159 16.61 1.34 -4.34
CA TYR A 159 17.82 1.24 -3.52
C TYR A 159 19.08 1.04 -4.36
N SER A 160 18.98 0.36 -5.49
CA SER A 160 20.08 0.18 -6.45
C SER A 160 20.34 1.43 -7.32
N GLY A 161 19.51 2.48 -7.19
CA GLY A 161 19.63 3.75 -7.91
C GLY A 161 18.85 3.77 -9.21
N GLU A 162 17.95 2.82 -9.44
CA GLU A 162 17.06 2.81 -10.59
C GLU A 162 15.91 3.81 -10.37
N LYS A 163 15.59 4.58 -11.41
CA LYS A 163 14.41 5.44 -11.40
C LYS A 163 13.16 4.59 -11.64
N LEU A 164 12.20 4.70 -10.76
CA LEU A 164 10.92 4.04 -10.92
C LEU A 164 9.98 4.87 -11.79
N GLU A 165 9.21 4.19 -12.63
CA GLU A 165 8.12 4.82 -13.38
C GLU A 165 6.81 4.68 -12.58
N PRO A 166 5.92 5.69 -12.64
CA PRO A 166 4.62 5.60 -11.99
C PRO A 166 3.80 4.43 -12.52
N GLU A 167 3.02 3.80 -11.64
CA GLU A 167 2.08 2.75 -12.05
C GLU A 167 1.04 3.30 -13.03
N GLY A 168 0.74 2.52 -14.08
CA GLY A 168 -0.19 2.92 -15.13
C GLY A 168 -1.62 2.48 -14.87
N TYR A 169 -1.83 1.18 -14.58
CA TYR A 169 -3.15 0.59 -14.32
C TYR A 169 -3.30 0.23 -12.85
N THR A 170 -4.38 0.66 -12.24
CA THR A 170 -4.63 0.53 -10.79
C THR A 170 -5.97 -0.14 -10.49
N SER A 171 -6.24 -0.42 -9.23
CA SER A 171 -7.56 -0.88 -8.79
C SER A 171 -8.67 0.15 -9.00
N TYR A 172 -8.34 1.43 -9.23
CA TYR A 172 -9.33 2.43 -9.65
C TYR A 172 -9.88 2.12 -11.04
N ASP A 173 -9.00 1.75 -11.97
CA ASP A 173 -9.40 1.35 -13.33
C ASP A 173 -10.27 0.10 -13.28
N LEU A 174 -9.89 -0.88 -12.46
CA LEU A 174 -10.68 -2.09 -12.24
C LEU A 174 -12.06 -1.78 -11.64
N ALA A 175 -12.14 -0.84 -10.68
CA ALA A 175 -13.40 -0.45 -10.07
C ALA A 175 -14.37 0.19 -11.07
N LEU A 176 -13.85 0.94 -12.04
CA LEU A 176 -14.65 1.51 -13.12
C LEU A 176 -15.05 0.45 -14.15
N ASP A 177 -14.15 -0.46 -14.53
CA ASP A 177 -14.45 -1.56 -15.46
C ASP A 177 -15.57 -2.47 -14.93
N ASN A 178 -15.64 -2.72 -13.62
CA ASN A 178 -16.68 -3.53 -12.99
C ASN A 178 -18.07 -2.86 -12.96
N ARG A 179 -18.16 -1.53 -13.15
CA ARG A 179 -19.45 -0.82 -13.26
C ARG A 179 -19.98 -0.83 -14.68
N ASP A 180 -19.11 -0.95 -15.66
CA ASP A 180 -19.46 -0.94 -17.09
C ASP A 180 -19.84 -2.36 -17.60
N ALA A 181 -19.74 -3.39 -16.75
CA ALA A 181 -20.08 -4.78 -17.03
C ALA A 181 -21.46 -5.17 -16.45
#